data_91c46235743115f34014d5886b275c86
#
_entry.id   91c46235743115f34014d5886b275c86
#
_cell.length_a   1.000
_cell.length_b   1.000
_cell.length_c   1.000
_cell.angle_alpha   90.00
_cell.angle_beta   90.00
_cell.angle_gamma   90.00
#
_symmetry.space_group_name_H-M   'P 1'
#
loop_
_entity.id
_entity.type
_entity.pdbx_description
1 polymer ?
#
loop_
_entity_poly.entity_id
_entity_poly.type
_entity_poly.pdbx_seq_one_letter_code
_entity_poly.pdbx_strand_id
1 'polypeptide(L)'
;MKKLTAVICTAMMALSLTACGGNTKEVSVDPDNLAQELLTAVTSDDLSKSTMDLSTVYFYDANNVSSAVAYASSGATSCEVAVVESKDASETADVEKNFKTRVENQKNLYASYNAEEAGRLDDAIIKSAGKYTVLCVCDDTDKANEILKENGF
;
A
#
# COMPACT_ATOMS: atom_id res chain seq x y z
N MET A 1 -8.85 -77.63 17.40
CA MET A 1 -8.89 -76.46 18.26
C MET A 1 -7.80 -75.49 17.79
N LYS A 2 -8.07 -74.63 16.87
CA LYS A 2 -7.14 -73.58 16.41
C LYS A 2 -7.94 -72.26 16.39
N LYS A 3 -7.58 -71.35 17.26
CA LYS A 3 -8.19 -70.04 17.39
C LYS A 3 -7.60 -69.15 16.29
N LEU A 4 -8.46 -68.66 15.39
CA LEU A 4 -8.13 -67.69 14.37
C LEU A 4 -8.31 -66.32 15.00
N THR A 5 -7.22 -65.57 15.17
CA THR A 5 -7.24 -64.20 15.65
C THR A 5 -7.27 -63.31 14.40
N ALA A 6 -8.40 -62.65 14.17
CA ALA A 6 -8.55 -61.66 13.11
C ALA A 6 -7.90 -60.34 13.57
N VAL A 7 -6.86 -59.91 12.88
CA VAL A 7 -6.26 -58.59 13.05
C VAL A 7 -6.97 -57.62 12.10
N ILE A 8 -7.76 -56.70 12.66
CA ILE A 8 -8.38 -55.60 11.93
C ILE A 8 -7.38 -54.50 11.80
N CYS A 9 -6.77 -54.32 10.61
CA CYS A 9 -5.99 -53.17 10.27
C CYS A 9 -6.91 -51.98 9.96
N THR A 10 -7.05 -51.08 10.92
CA THR A 10 -7.74 -49.81 10.70
C THR A 10 -6.77 -48.86 9.97
N ALA A 11 -6.97 -48.69 8.67
CA ALA A 11 -6.25 -47.69 7.89
C ALA A 11 -6.76 -46.28 8.24
N MET A 12 -6.05 -45.54 9.06
CA MET A 12 -6.25 -44.10 9.23
C MET A 12 -5.77 -43.41 7.96
N MET A 13 -6.72 -43.00 7.11
CA MET A 13 -6.42 -41.99 6.07
C MET A 13 -6.24 -40.65 6.75
N ALA A 14 -4.97 -40.28 6.92
CA ALA A 14 -4.60 -38.91 7.21
C ALA A 14 -4.87 -38.07 5.95
N LEU A 15 -5.99 -37.33 5.94
CA LEU A 15 -6.16 -36.22 4.98
C LEU A 15 -5.11 -35.17 5.34
N SER A 16 -4.00 -35.19 4.64
CA SER A 16 -3.08 -34.06 4.58
C SER A 16 -3.76 -32.95 3.80
N LEU A 17 -4.38 -32.01 4.51
CA LEU A 17 -4.66 -30.68 3.99
C LEU A 17 -3.31 -30.04 3.67
N THR A 18 -2.87 -30.15 2.43
CA THR A 18 -1.86 -29.29 1.87
C THR A 18 -2.48 -27.90 1.78
N ALA A 19 -2.39 -27.14 2.88
CA ALA A 19 -2.51 -25.70 2.82
C ALA A 19 -1.43 -25.23 1.86
N CYS A 20 -1.84 -24.73 0.70
CA CYS A 20 -1.00 -23.98 -0.22
C CYS A 20 -0.66 -22.67 0.49
N GLY A 21 0.23 -22.73 1.46
CA GLY A 21 0.87 -21.59 2.08
C GLY A 21 1.93 -21.11 1.11
N GLY A 22 1.56 -20.25 0.15
CA GLY A 22 2.52 -19.38 -0.48
C GLY A 22 3.23 -18.64 0.64
N ASN A 23 4.56 -18.69 0.63
CA ASN A 23 5.43 -17.94 1.53
C ASN A 23 5.31 -16.46 1.13
N THR A 24 4.19 -15.81 1.45
CA THR A 24 4.08 -14.36 1.40
C THR A 24 4.98 -13.86 2.51
N LYS A 25 6.17 -13.38 2.15
CA LYS A 25 6.99 -12.62 3.08
C LYS A 25 6.08 -11.57 3.70
N GLU A 26 5.96 -11.59 5.02
CA GLU A 26 5.24 -10.54 5.73
C GLU A 26 5.94 -9.21 5.42
N VAL A 27 5.22 -8.31 4.76
CA VAL A 27 5.77 -6.99 4.44
C VAL A 27 5.88 -6.23 5.75
N SER A 28 7.08 -5.76 6.04
CA SER A 28 7.37 -4.95 7.23
C SER A 28 8.31 -3.84 6.81
N VAL A 29 7.78 -2.63 6.69
CA VAL A 29 8.53 -1.43 6.33
C VAL A 29 8.31 -0.35 7.37
N ASP A 30 9.27 0.55 7.52
CA ASP A 30 9.06 1.82 8.22
C ASP A 30 8.42 2.80 7.23
N PRO A 31 7.23 3.36 7.53
CA PRO A 31 6.53 4.23 6.60
C PRO A 31 7.32 5.48 6.19
N ASP A 32 8.09 6.07 7.11
CA ASP A 32 8.88 7.27 6.80
C ASP A 32 10.08 6.94 5.91
N ASN A 33 10.77 5.83 6.17
CA ASN A 33 11.88 5.37 5.34
C ASN A 33 11.41 5.06 3.92
N LEU A 34 10.33 4.31 3.76
CA LEU A 34 9.75 4.01 2.44
C LEU A 34 9.33 5.28 1.71
N ALA A 35 8.68 6.21 2.40
CA ALA A 35 8.31 7.49 1.80
C ALA A 35 9.55 8.25 1.31
N GLN A 36 10.63 8.32 2.10
CA GLN A 36 11.88 8.99 1.71
C GLN A 36 12.56 8.32 0.51
N GLU A 37 12.54 7.00 0.40
CA GLU A 37 13.02 6.30 -0.78
C GLU A 37 12.21 6.71 -2.03
N LEU A 38 10.88 6.75 -1.91
CA LEU A 38 9.99 7.15 -3.01
C LEU A 38 10.17 8.62 -3.43
N LEU A 39 10.58 9.53 -2.53
CA LEU A 39 10.91 10.90 -2.90
C LEU A 39 12.00 10.96 -3.98
N THR A 40 12.87 9.97 -4.08
CA THR A 40 13.89 9.93 -5.13
C THR A 40 13.31 9.77 -6.54
N ALA A 41 12.05 9.40 -6.69
CA ALA A 41 11.31 9.33 -7.96
C ALA A 41 10.59 10.66 -8.30
N VAL A 42 10.63 11.66 -7.40
CA VAL A 42 10.14 13.02 -7.63
C VAL A 42 11.34 13.88 -7.98
N THR A 43 11.30 14.51 -9.13
CA THR A 43 12.41 15.33 -9.66
C THR A 43 12.00 16.76 -10.00
N SER A 44 10.71 17.02 -10.10
CA SER A 44 10.16 18.33 -10.47
C SER A 44 9.87 19.24 -9.26
N ASP A 45 9.91 18.69 -8.04
CA ASP A 45 9.59 19.43 -6.80
C ASP A 45 10.35 18.86 -5.59
N ASP A 46 10.59 19.72 -4.60
CA ASP A 46 11.09 19.34 -3.28
C ASP A 46 9.90 19.20 -2.32
N LEU A 47 9.40 17.98 -2.16
CA LEU A 47 8.26 17.71 -1.29
C LEU A 47 8.64 17.89 0.19
N SER A 48 7.74 18.52 0.93
CA SER A 48 7.89 18.71 2.37
C SER A 48 7.02 17.75 3.15
N LYS A 49 7.53 17.25 4.28
CA LYS A 49 6.75 16.41 5.21
C LYS A 49 5.53 17.17 5.70
N SER A 50 4.36 16.60 5.51
CA SER A 50 3.10 17.20 5.94
C SER A 50 3.03 17.28 7.47
N THR A 51 2.60 18.43 7.96
CA THR A 51 2.28 18.66 9.37
C THR A 51 0.76 18.66 9.64
N MET A 52 -0.03 18.41 8.58
CA MET A 52 -1.50 18.36 8.67
C MET A 52 -1.96 17.05 9.30
N ASP A 53 -3.17 17.04 9.81
CA ASP A 53 -3.85 15.80 10.18
C ASP A 53 -4.12 14.95 8.95
N LEU A 54 -3.36 13.87 8.79
CA LEU A 54 -3.43 13.02 7.62
C LEU A 54 -4.75 12.25 7.53
N SER A 55 -5.44 12.00 8.65
CA SER A 55 -6.76 11.37 8.64
C SER A 55 -7.80 12.26 7.93
N THR A 56 -7.67 13.57 8.10
CA THR A 56 -8.50 14.55 7.39
C THR A 56 -8.10 14.69 5.92
N VAL A 57 -6.80 14.71 5.63
CA VAL A 57 -6.28 14.87 4.26
C VAL A 57 -6.66 13.68 3.37
N TYR A 58 -6.57 12.47 3.92
CA TYR A 58 -6.78 11.21 3.18
C TYR A 58 -8.07 10.49 3.56
N PHE A 59 -8.92 11.09 4.43
CA PHE A 59 -10.25 10.60 4.78
C PHE A 59 -10.29 9.19 5.40
N TYR A 60 -9.22 8.72 6.04
CA TYR A 60 -9.22 7.44 6.73
C TYR A 60 -9.64 7.57 8.20
N ASP A 61 -10.15 6.47 8.77
CA ASP A 61 -10.41 6.40 10.20
C ASP A 61 -9.09 6.25 10.98
N ALA A 62 -8.73 7.27 11.76
CA ALA A 62 -7.53 7.26 12.58
C ALA A 62 -7.50 6.12 13.61
N ASN A 63 -8.66 5.55 13.98
CA ASN A 63 -8.71 4.40 14.87
C ASN A 63 -8.20 3.12 14.22
N ASN A 64 -8.20 3.04 12.89
CA ASN A 64 -7.79 1.88 12.11
C ASN A 64 -6.34 1.98 11.60
N VAL A 65 -5.66 3.08 11.88
CA VAL A 65 -4.28 3.35 11.43
C VAL A 65 -3.32 3.31 12.61
N SER A 66 -2.17 2.64 12.41
CA SER A 66 -1.06 2.59 13.39
C SER A 66 -0.10 3.74 13.18
N SER A 67 0.22 4.05 11.93
CA SER A 67 1.17 5.07 11.53
C SER A 67 0.83 5.60 10.14
N ALA A 68 1.12 6.87 9.91
CA ALA A 68 0.99 7.47 8.58
C ALA A 68 2.02 8.59 8.41
N VAL A 69 2.53 8.71 7.21
CA VAL A 69 3.43 9.79 6.80
C VAL A 69 3.03 10.25 5.40
N ALA A 70 3.19 11.53 5.15
CA ALA A 70 3.03 12.09 3.81
C ALA A 70 4.03 13.21 3.56
N TYR A 71 4.45 13.29 2.32
CA TYR A 71 5.23 14.37 1.75
C TYR A 71 4.46 14.93 0.55
N ALA A 72 4.29 16.23 0.51
CA ALA A 72 3.48 16.88 -0.51
C ALA A 72 4.14 18.16 -1.02
N SER A 73 3.80 18.52 -2.24
CA SER A 73 4.14 19.83 -2.82
C SER A 73 3.51 20.97 -2.01
N SER A 74 4.19 22.11 -2.02
CA SER A 74 3.62 23.36 -1.50
C SER A 74 2.50 23.96 -2.40
N GLY A 75 2.09 23.23 -3.43
CA GLY A 75 1.07 23.62 -4.41
C GLY A 75 1.63 23.93 -5.80
N ALA A 76 2.95 23.79 -6.01
CA ALA A 76 3.58 23.98 -7.32
C ALA A 76 3.28 22.82 -8.26
N THR A 77 3.27 21.60 -7.75
CA THR A 77 3.01 20.37 -8.51
C THR A 77 1.93 19.51 -7.83
N SER A 78 1.47 18.48 -8.52
CA SER A 78 0.60 17.43 -7.95
C SER A 78 1.37 16.31 -7.28
N CYS A 79 2.72 16.40 -7.23
CA CYS A 79 3.57 15.37 -6.63
C CYS A 79 3.25 15.19 -5.14
N GLU A 80 3.10 13.93 -4.75
CA GLU A 80 2.71 13.54 -3.40
C GLU A 80 3.16 12.11 -3.12
N VAL A 81 3.71 11.86 -1.94
CA VAL A 81 4.03 10.53 -1.45
C VAL A 81 3.37 10.36 -0.09
N ALA A 82 2.55 9.33 0.06
CA ALA A 82 1.96 8.98 1.34
C ALA A 82 2.06 7.48 1.61
N VAL A 83 2.40 7.12 2.84
CA VAL A 83 2.45 5.74 3.31
C VAL A 83 1.62 5.63 4.57
N VAL A 84 0.66 4.71 4.57
CA VAL A 84 -0.22 4.44 5.70
C VAL A 84 -0.03 3.00 6.15
N GLU A 85 0.22 2.79 7.43
CA GLU A 85 0.22 1.51 8.10
C GLU A 85 -1.09 1.34 8.85
N SER A 86 -1.96 0.45 8.39
CA SER A 86 -3.18 0.07 9.06
C SER A 86 -2.89 -0.81 10.27
N LYS A 87 -3.80 -0.87 11.25
CA LYS A 87 -3.68 -1.81 12.38
C LYS A 87 -3.89 -3.24 11.94
N ASP A 88 -4.74 -3.45 10.94
CA ASP A 88 -5.05 -4.75 10.36
C ASP A 88 -5.01 -4.67 8.83
N ALA A 89 -4.60 -5.77 8.18
CA ALA A 89 -4.53 -5.82 6.72
C ALA A 89 -5.92 -5.71 6.04
N SER A 90 -6.99 -6.03 6.74
CA SER A 90 -8.36 -5.84 6.23
C SER A 90 -8.76 -4.38 6.02
N GLU A 91 -8.09 -3.44 6.69
CA GLU A 91 -8.37 -2.01 6.60
C GLU A 91 -7.70 -1.34 5.38
N THR A 92 -6.75 -2.01 4.73
CA THR A 92 -6.00 -1.44 3.59
C THR A 92 -6.90 -1.11 2.41
N ALA A 93 -7.97 -1.88 2.18
CA ALA A 93 -8.90 -1.63 1.08
C ALA A 93 -9.64 -0.28 1.22
N ASP A 94 -9.96 0.14 2.45
CA ASP A 94 -10.59 1.43 2.70
C ASP A 94 -9.59 2.58 2.51
N VAL A 95 -8.34 2.41 2.95
CA VAL A 95 -7.26 3.39 2.71
C VAL A 95 -6.99 3.53 1.21
N GLU A 96 -6.91 2.42 0.47
CA GLU A 96 -6.72 2.43 -0.98
C GLU A 96 -7.86 3.17 -1.72
N LYS A 97 -9.10 2.92 -1.32
CA LYS A 97 -10.27 3.62 -1.85
C LYS A 97 -10.18 5.13 -1.58
N ASN A 98 -9.76 5.51 -0.39
CA ASN A 98 -9.62 6.91 -0.02
C ASN A 98 -8.49 7.60 -0.79
N PHE A 99 -7.38 6.91 -1.03
CA PHE A 99 -6.31 7.41 -1.90
C PHE A 99 -6.80 7.62 -3.35
N LYS A 100 -7.59 6.71 -3.89
CA LYS A 100 -8.22 6.88 -5.21
C LYS A 100 -9.13 8.13 -5.25
N THR A 101 -9.92 8.34 -4.20
CA THR A 101 -10.75 9.54 -4.07
C THR A 101 -9.89 10.81 -3.98
N ARG A 102 -8.77 10.76 -3.25
CA ARG A 102 -7.80 11.86 -3.16
C ARG A 102 -7.26 12.23 -4.54
N VAL A 103 -6.77 11.24 -5.28
CA VAL A 103 -6.22 11.43 -6.65
C VAL A 103 -7.27 12.04 -7.57
N GLU A 104 -8.49 11.53 -7.57
CA GLU A 104 -9.59 12.06 -8.39
C GLU A 104 -9.90 13.52 -8.05
N ASN A 105 -10.00 13.86 -6.77
CA ASN A 105 -10.26 15.22 -6.33
C ASN A 105 -9.14 16.18 -6.74
N GLN A 106 -7.87 15.77 -6.58
CA GLN A 106 -6.72 16.56 -7.02
C GLN A 106 -6.71 16.73 -8.54
N LYS A 107 -6.97 15.66 -9.29
CA LYS A 107 -7.05 15.71 -10.75
C LYS A 107 -8.11 16.72 -11.23
N ASN A 108 -9.31 16.68 -10.65
CA ASN A 108 -10.37 17.62 -10.97
C ASN A 108 -9.98 19.06 -10.65
N LEU A 109 -9.25 19.26 -9.54
CA LEU A 109 -8.76 20.59 -9.17
C LEU A 109 -7.73 21.10 -10.20
N TYR A 110 -6.68 20.31 -10.48
CA TYR A 110 -5.62 20.68 -11.41
C TYR A 110 -6.12 20.85 -12.84
N ALA A 111 -7.09 20.04 -13.29
CA ALA A 111 -7.66 20.14 -14.64
C ALA A 111 -8.22 21.54 -14.96
N SER A 112 -8.56 22.33 -13.94
CA SER A 112 -9.10 23.68 -14.12
C SER A 112 -8.03 24.73 -14.43
N TYR A 113 -6.75 24.51 -14.11
CA TYR A 113 -5.70 25.51 -14.26
C TYR A 113 -4.32 24.95 -14.68
N ASN A 114 -4.06 23.65 -14.54
CA ASN A 114 -2.80 23.02 -14.95
C ASN A 114 -3.03 21.60 -15.46
N ALA A 115 -3.23 21.48 -16.78
CA ALA A 115 -3.51 20.21 -17.44
C ALA A 115 -2.35 19.20 -17.36
N GLU A 116 -1.09 19.66 -17.24
CA GLU A 116 0.09 18.80 -17.11
C GLU A 116 0.04 18.06 -15.76
N GLU A 117 -0.23 18.80 -14.68
CA GLU A 117 -0.34 18.21 -13.34
C GLU A 117 -1.57 17.31 -13.21
N ALA A 118 -2.68 17.64 -13.89
CA ALA A 118 -3.83 16.74 -13.99
C ALA A 118 -3.46 15.43 -14.70
N GLY A 119 -2.65 15.50 -15.76
CA GLY A 119 -2.12 14.33 -16.48
C GLY A 119 -1.20 13.47 -15.60
N ARG A 120 -0.34 14.07 -14.78
CA ARG A 120 0.52 13.36 -13.83
C ARG A 120 -0.27 12.48 -12.87
N LEU A 121 -1.45 12.93 -12.45
CA LEU A 121 -2.34 12.19 -11.56
C LEU A 121 -2.99 10.96 -12.22
N ASP A 122 -2.99 10.86 -13.57
CA ASP A 122 -3.42 9.65 -14.26
C ASP A 122 -2.46 8.47 -14.04
N ASP A 123 -1.19 8.78 -13.80
CA ASP A 123 -0.12 7.81 -13.56
C ASP A 123 0.14 7.58 -12.06
N ALA A 124 -0.76 8.06 -11.19
CA ALA A 124 -0.64 7.88 -9.74
C ALA A 124 -0.56 6.40 -9.35
N ILE A 125 0.44 6.05 -8.58
CA ILE A 125 0.64 4.70 -8.06
C ILE A 125 -0.08 4.56 -6.73
N ILE A 126 -1.01 3.61 -6.63
CA ILE A 126 -1.65 3.21 -5.39
C ILE A 126 -1.48 1.71 -5.24
N LYS A 127 -0.78 1.27 -4.19
CA LYS A 127 -0.52 -0.14 -3.92
C LYS A 127 -0.67 -0.46 -2.44
N SER A 128 -1.11 -1.69 -2.16
CA SER A 128 -1.18 -2.23 -0.81
C SER A 128 -0.42 -3.54 -0.72
N ALA A 129 0.29 -3.74 0.40
CA ALA A 129 0.97 -4.98 0.74
C ALA A 129 0.95 -5.20 2.26
N GLY A 130 0.49 -6.37 2.71
CA GLY A 130 0.24 -6.63 4.13
C GLY A 130 -0.73 -5.58 4.70
N LYS A 131 -0.28 -4.82 5.69
CA LYS A 131 -1.05 -3.74 6.33
C LYS A 131 -0.68 -2.34 5.85
N TYR A 132 0.16 -2.23 4.82
CA TYR A 132 0.62 -0.95 4.29
C TYR A 132 -0.10 -0.59 3.00
N THR A 133 -0.40 0.69 2.84
CA THR A 133 -0.95 1.28 1.61
C THR A 133 -0.12 2.52 1.24
N VAL A 134 0.29 2.57 -0.01
CA VAL A 134 1.11 3.65 -0.58
C VAL A 134 0.34 4.39 -1.64
N LEU A 135 0.43 5.72 -1.61
CA LEU A 135 0.14 6.64 -2.72
C LEU A 135 1.45 7.29 -3.14
N CYS A 136 1.77 7.25 -4.43
CA CYS A 136 2.91 7.96 -5.00
C CYS A 136 2.51 8.63 -6.31
N VAL A 137 2.56 9.95 -6.35
CA VAL A 137 2.43 10.78 -7.54
C VAL A 137 3.80 11.41 -7.78
N CYS A 138 4.48 10.99 -8.84
CA CYS A 138 5.89 11.30 -9.08
C CYS A 138 6.19 11.47 -10.56
N ASP A 139 7.42 11.89 -10.88
CA ASP A 139 7.90 12.04 -12.26
C ASP A 139 8.36 10.71 -12.88
N ASP A 140 8.97 9.85 -12.07
CA ASP A 140 9.55 8.56 -12.49
C ASP A 140 8.79 7.39 -11.88
N THR A 141 7.70 6.99 -12.56
CA THR A 141 6.85 5.88 -12.12
C THR A 141 7.55 4.52 -12.19
N ASP A 142 8.52 4.35 -13.10
CA ASP A 142 9.28 3.11 -13.21
C ASP A 142 10.18 2.93 -11.99
N LYS A 143 10.90 3.98 -11.60
CA LYS A 143 11.73 4.01 -10.39
C LYS A 143 10.90 3.80 -9.12
N ALA A 144 9.75 4.47 -9.01
CA ALA A 144 8.85 4.28 -7.88
C ALA A 144 8.34 2.83 -7.79
N ASN A 145 7.98 2.22 -8.92
CA ASN A 145 7.57 0.82 -8.96
C ASN A 145 8.70 -0.15 -8.61
N GLU A 146 9.95 0.13 -8.98
CA GLU A 146 11.12 -0.66 -8.59
C GLU A 146 11.34 -0.61 -7.07
N ILE A 147 11.32 0.59 -6.48
CA ILE A 147 11.41 0.78 -5.01
C ILE A 147 10.31 0.01 -4.30
N LEU A 148 9.06 0.12 -4.75
CA LEU A 148 7.94 -0.58 -4.14
C LEU A 148 8.11 -2.10 -4.22
N LYS A 149 8.55 -2.62 -5.37
CA LYS A 149 8.82 -4.06 -5.55
C LYS A 149 9.94 -4.56 -4.63
N GLU A 150 11.01 -3.79 -4.43
CA GLU A 150 12.11 -4.14 -3.53
C GLU A 150 11.64 -4.19 -2.06
N ASN A 151 10.65 -3.34 -1.71
CA ASN A 151 10.03 -3.29 -0.39
C ASN A 151 8.83 -4.26 -0.23
N GLY A 152 8.52 -5.07 -1.25
CA GLY A 152 7.54 -6.16 -1.14
C GLY A 152 6.11 -5.81 -1.59
N PHE A 153 5.91 -4.70 -2.33
CA PHE A 153 4.63 -4.26 -2.91
C PHE A 153 4.38 -4.79 -4.32
#